data_da4a1aa3634d97356cf7008c8bb9925f
#
_entry.id   da4a1aa3634d97356cf7008c8bb9925f
#
_cell.length_a   1.000
_cell.length_b   1.000
_cell.length_c   1.000
_cell.angle_alpha   90.00
_cell.angle_beta   90.00
_cell.angle_gamma   90.00
#
_symmetry.space_group_name_H-M   'P 1'
#
loop_
_entity.id
_entity.type
_entity.pdbx_description
1 polymer ?
#
loop_
_entity_poly.entity_id
_entity_poly.type
_entity_poly.pdbx_seq_one_letter_code
_entity_poly.pdbx_strand_id
1 'polypeptide(L)'
;MKIKHTVYLCCAIMALSLASCMTVPKESEIPADATVPDLTQKAQEAFDSGNYRAARVYYETILKRFADDEKACVAAQYEIAHLHIKRRRWNDAYTILEKIIAQYEGPMAMHLPPDYYKLAKIDYTRAAEKLRIKTKQ
;
A
#
# COMPACT_ATOMS: atom_id res chain seq x y z
N MET A 1 -30.75 40.53 3.04
CA MET A 1 -31.10 39.27 2.36
C MET A 1 -30.00 38.76 1.44
N LYS A 2 -29.22 39.60 0.80
CA LYS A 2 -28.12 39.20 -0.14
C LYS A 2 -26.95 38.47 0.53
N ILE A 3 -26.58 38.80 1.77
CA ILE A 3 -25.43 38.18 2.48
C ILE A 3 -25.65 36.67 2.76
N LYS A 4 -26.90 36.29 3.09
CA LYS A 4 -27.22 34.87 3.37
C LYS A 4 -27.08 34.01 2.13
N HIS A 5 -27.46 34.47 0.94
CA HIS A 5 -27.31 33.77 -0.31
C HIS A 5 -25.83 33.57 -0.71
N THR A 6 -24.99 34.62 -0.45
CA THR A 6 -23.55 34.53 -0.71
C THR A 6 -22.86 33.49 0.18
N VAL A 7 -23.24 33.43 1.47
CA VAL A 7 -22.70 32.42 2.41
C VAL A 7 -23.11 31.01 2.01
N TYR A 8 -24.36 30.77 1.63
CA TYR A 8 -24.83 29.48 1.16
C TYR A 8 -24.13 29.06 -0.15
N LEU A 9 -23.89 30.00 -1.07
CA LEU A 9 -23.20 29.75 -2.31
C LEU A 9 -21.73 29.39 -2.05
N CYS A 10 -21.03 30.07 -1.16
CA CYS A 10 -19.65 29.73 -0.76
C CYS A 10 -19.57 28.36 -0.07
N CYS A 11 -20.52 28.04 0.82
CA CYS A 11 -20.57 26.72 1.47
C CYS A 11 -20.86 25.61 0.47
N ALA A 12 -21.73 25.84 -0.52
CA ALA A 12 -22.01 24.86 -1.57
C ALA A 12 -20.80 24.59 -2.49
N ILE A 13 -20.05 25.65 -2.83
CA ILE A 13 -18.81 25.53 -3.63
C ILE A 13 -17.72 24.79 -2.84
N MET A 14 -17.59 25.06 -1.53
CA MET A 14 -16.64 24.36 -0.67
C MET A 14 -17.01 22.88 -0.47
N ALA A 15 -18.30 22.54 -0.43
CA ALA A 15 -18.75 21.15 -0.34
C ALA A 15 -18.49 20.33 -1.62
N LEU A 16 -18.52 20.95 -2.79
CA LEU A 16 -18.21 20.28 -4.05
C LEU A 16 -16.70 19.97 -4.23
N SER A 17 -15.83 20.75 -3.61
CA SER A 17 -14.37 20.51 -3.68
C SER A 17 -13.90 19.33 -2.82
N LEU A 18 -14.73 18.84 -1.89
CA LEU A 18 -14.43 17.67 -1.06
C LEU A 18 -14.80 16.33 -1.72
N ALA A 19 -15.47 16.34 -2.85
CA ALA A 19 -15.68 15.18 -3.69
C ALA A 19 -14.43 14.90 -4.57
N SER A 20 -13.24 14.90 -3.96
CA SER A 20 -12.09 14.27 -4.57
C SER A 20 -12.45 12.80 -4.74
N CYS A 21 -12.89 12.44 -5.93
CA CYS A 21 -13.20 11.07 -6.27
C CYS A 21 -11.96 10.23 -6.00
N MET A 22 -12.00 9.43 -4.93
CA MET A 22 -10.99 8.40 -4.65
C MET A 22 -11.13 7.31 -5.73
N THR A 23 -10.75 7.66 -6.96
CA THR A 23 -10.83 6.77 -8.11
C THR A 23 -9.82 5.65 -7.90
N VAL A 24 -10.26 4.42 -8.05
CA VAL A 24 -9.37 3.25 -8.07
C VAL A 24 -9.12 2.92 -9.52
N PRO A 25 -7.88 3.01 -10.02
CA PRO A 25 -7.59 2.71 -11.42
C PRO A 25 -7.85 1.24 -11.70
N LYS A 26 -8.33 0.94 -12.90
CA LYS A 26 -8.31 -0.42 -13.42
C LYS A 26 -6.91 -0.71 -13.95
N GLU A 27 -6.50 -1.96 -13.90
CA GLU A 27 -5.19 -2.36 -14.44
C GLU A 27 -5.02 -1.98 -15.93
N SER A 28 -6.10 -2.01 -16.69
CA SER A 28 -6.13 -1.61 -18.10
C SER A 28 -5.95 -0.10 -18.34
N GLU A 29 -6.11 0.71 -17.30
CA GLU A 29 -5.91 2.17 -17.34
C GLU A 29 -4.48 2.57 -16.97
N ILE A 30 -3.69 1.61 -16.46
CA ILE A 30 -2.28 1.84 -16.12
C ILE A 30 -1.44 1.66 -17.41
N PRO A 31 -0.63 2.67 -17.82
CA PRO A 31 0.17 2.57 -19.02
C PRO A 31 1.01 1.28 -19.06
N ALA A 32 1.06 0.65 -20.24
CA ALA A 32 1.77 -0.62 -20.39
C ALA A 32 3.29 -0.47 -20.20
N ASP A 33 3.82 0.71 -20.50
CA ASP A 33 5.22 1.10 -20.37
C ASP A 33 5.59 1.68 -19.00
N ALA A 34 4.63 1.74 -18.05
CA ALA A 34 4.91 2.20 -16.69
C ALA A 34 5.98 1.35 -16.02
N THR A 35 7.01 1.99 -15.51
CA THR A 35 8.14 1.34 -14.82
C THR A 35 7.83 1.08 -13.34
N VAL A 36 8.68 0.29 -12.66
CA VAL A 36 8.59 0.08 -11.20
C VAL A 36 8.60 1.40 -10.42
N PRO A 37 9.52 2.36 -10.70
CA PRO A 37 9.49 3.67 -10.06
C PRO A 37 8.18 4.43 -10.28
N ASP A 38 7.64 4.44 -11.50
CA ASP A 38 6.39 5.14 -11.81
C ASP A 38 5.21 4.57 -11.01
N LEU A 39 5.10 3.23 -10.98
CA LEU A 39 4.06 2.53 -10.24
C LEU A 39 4.21 2.75 -8.73
N THR A 40 5.43 2.73 -8.21
CA THR A 40 5.70 2.98 -6.79
C THR A 40 5.33 4.41 -6.42
N GLN A 41 5.69 5.40 -7.25
CA GLN A 41 5.31 6.79 -7.02
C GLN A 41 3.79 6.96 -7.00
N LYS A 42 3.08 6.38 -7.96
CA LYS A 42 1.61 6.42 -8.01
C LYS A 42 0.96 5.74 -6.80
N ALA A 43 1.53 4.62 -6.35
CA ALA A 43 1.07 3.94 -5.15
C ALA A 43 1.24 4.82 -3.90
N GLN A 44 2.38 5.51 -3.75
CA GLN A 44 2.65 6.41 -2.64
C GLN A 44 1.73 7.65 -2.67
N GLU A 45 1.55 8.29 -3.83
CA GLU A 45 0.59 9.39 -4.00
C GLU A 45 -0.83 8.98 -3.57
N ALA A 46 -1.26 7.78 -3.98
CA ALA A 46 -2.54 7.22 -3.57
C ALA A 46 -2.60 6.92 -2.07
N PHE A 47 -1.52 6.39 -1.49
CA PHE A 47 -1.41 6.15 -0.05
C PHE A 47 -1.53 7.44 0.75
N ASP A 48 -0.80 8.49 0.37
CA ASP A 48 -0.77 9.77 1.07
C ASP A 48 -2.11 10.49 1.01
N SER A 49 -2.87 10.28 -0.08
CA SER A 49 -4.24 10.75 -0.20
C SER A 49 -5.27 9.90 0.55
N GLY A 50 -4.83 8.81 1.21
CA GLY A 50 -5.71 7.86 1.90
C GLY A 50 -6.42 6.87 0.98
N ASN A 51 -6.13 6.88 -0.32
CA ASN A 51 -6.70 5.95 -1.29
C ASN A 51 -5.95 4.60 -1.30
N TYR A 52 -6.06 3.87 -0.20
CA TYR A 52 -5.38 2.57 -0.03
C TYR A 52 -5.79 1.51 -1.07
N ARG A 53 -6.97 1.66 -1.69
CA ARG A 53 -7.39 0.75 -2.76
C ARG A 53 -6.58 0.99 -4.04
N ALA A 54 -6.42 2.25 -4.43
CA ALA A 54 -5.60 2.61 -5.58
C ALA A 54 -4.13 2.27 -5.36
N ALA A 55 -3.57 2.59 -4.18
CA ALA A 55 -2.21 2.22 -3.82
C ALA A 55 -1.97 0.72 -4.00
N ARG A 56 -2.89 -0.09 -3.52
CA ARG A 56 -2.82 -1.55 -3.67
C ARG A 56 -2.79 -1.99 -5.13
N VAL A 57 -3.64 -1.41 -6.00
CA VAL A 57 -3.67 -1.76 -7.42
C VAL A 57 -2.31 -1.52 -8.08
N TYR A 58 -1.64 -0.39 -7.78
CA TYR A 58 -0.32 -0.11 -8.32
C TYR A 58 0.74 -1.10 -7.84
N TYR A 59 0.75 -1.45 -6.54
CA TYR A 59 1.69 -2.46 -6.01
C TYR A 59 1.40 -3.87 -6.58
N GLU A 60 0.14 -4.26 -6.72
CA GLU A 60 -0.25 -5.53 -7.37
C GLU A 60 0.17 -5.56 -8.85
N THR A 61 0.14 -4.40 -9.53
CA THR A 61 0.65 -4.27 -10.90
C THR A 61 2.16 -4.51 -10.97
N ILE A 62 2.94 -4.04 -9.97
CA ILE A 62 4.37 -4.36 -9.89
C ILE A 62 4.57 -5.87 -9.77
N LEU A 63 3.87 -6.52 -8.84
CA LEU A 63 3.98 -7.98 -8.65
C LEU A 63 3.65 -8.79 -9.90
N LYS A 64 2.74 -8.27 -10.73
CA LYS A 64 2.29 -8.96 -11.94
C LYS A 64 3.22 -8.73 -13.12
N ARG A 65 3.61 -7.47 -13.37
CA ARG A 65 4.39 -7.10 -14.56
C ARG A 65 5.89 -7.31 -14.40
N PHE A 66 6.39 -7.27 -13.17
CA PHE A 66 7.81 -7.35 -12.84
C PHE A 66 8.11 -8.55 -11.93
N ALA A 67 7.45 -9.68 -12.19
CA ALA A 67 7.56 -10.88 -11.36
C ALA A 67 9.00 -11.42 -11.26
N ASP A 68 9.84 -11.16 -12.26
CA ASP A 68 11.25 -11.55 -12.29
C ASP A 68 12.18 -10.59 -11.53
N ASP A 69 11.68 -9.41 -11.12
CA ASP A 69 12.41 -8.48 -10.26
C ASP A 69 12.09 -8.75 -8.79
N GLU A 70 12.88 -9.64 -8.18
CA GLU A 70 12.67 -10.03 -6.78
C GLU A 70 12.75 -8.86 -5.81
N LYS A 71 13.58 -7.83 -6.10
CA LYS A 71 13.71 -6.65 -5.25
C LYS A 71 12.45 -5.79 -5.31
N ALA A 72 11.92 -5.57 -6.51
CA ALA A 72 10.67 -4.86 -6.69
C ALA A 72 9.50 -5.63 -6.09
N CYS A 73 9.49 -6.96 -6.24
CA CYS A 73 8.45 -7.82 -5.69
C CYS A 73 8.42 -7.80 -4.16
N VAL A 74 9.56 -7.95 -3.49
CA VAL A 74 9.57 -7.92 -2.01
C VAL A 74 9.18 -6.56 -1.47
N ALA A 75 9.59 -5.47 -2.13
CA ALA A 75 9.19 -4.11 -1.79
C ALA A 75 7.66 -3.95 -1.91
N ALA A 76 7.08 -4.32 -3.06
CA ALA A 76 5.64 -4.21 -3.29
C ALA A 76 4.83 -5.09 -2.32
N GLN A 77 5.30 -6.31 -2.02
CA GLN A 77 4.67 -7.19 -1.02
C GLN A 77 4.65 -6.55 0.37
N TYR A 78 5.77 -5.94 0.79
CA TYR A 78 5.84 -5.26 2.06
C TYR A 78 4.87 -4.08 2.12
N GLU A 79 4.83 -3.24 1.08
CA GLU A 79 3.91 -2.10 1.03
C GLU A 79 2.44 -2.55 1.08
N ILE A 80 2.07 -3.64 0.40
CA ILE A 80 0.72 -4.21 0.50
C ILE A 80 0.43 -4.66 1.94
N ALA A 81 1.37 -5.32 2.61
CA ALA A 81 1.22 -5.69 4.02
C ALA A 81 1.04 -4.45 4.91
N HIS A 82 1.83 -3.40 4.65
CA HIS A 82 1.72 -2.13 5.37
C HIS A 82 0.36 -1.44 5.16
N LEU A 83 -0.22 -1.49 3.95
CA LEU A 83 -1.58 -1.04 3.69
C LEU A 83 -2.61 -1.79 4.57
N HIS A 84 -2.43 -3.11 4.75
CA HIS A 84 -3.27 -3.90 5.65
C HIS A 84 -3.11 -3.47 7.11
N ILE A 85 -1.88 -3.19 7.58
CA ILE A 85 -1.60 -2.62 8.92
C ILE A 85 -2.36 -1.31 9.13
N LYS A 86 -2.26 -0.37 8.18
CA LYS A 86 -2.96 0.93 8.26
C LYS A 86 -4.49 0.77 8.35
N ARG A 87 -5.02 -0.26 7.73
CA ARG A 87 -6.46 -0.58 7.74
C ARG A 87 -6.87 -1.52 8.88
N ARG A 88 -5.96 -1.84 9.80
CA ARG A 88 -6.17 -2.79 10.92
C ARG A 88 -6.59 -4.20 10.47
N ARG A 89 -6.23 -4.60 9.26
CA ARG A 89 -6.47 -5.95 8.73
C ARG A 89 -5.31 -6.85 9.13
N TRP A 90 -5.23 -7.13 10.42
CA TRP A 90 -4.07 -7.76 11.04
C TRP A 90 -3.76 -9.16 10.51
N ASN A 91 -4.79 -9.99 10.23
CA ASN A 91 -4.60 -11.33 9.69
C ASN A 91 -3.96 -11.30 8.30
N ASP A 92 -4.46 -10.41 7.41
CA ASP A 92 -3.92 -10.28 6.05
C ASP A 92 -2.47 -9.80 6.09
N ALA A 93 -2.19 -8.79 6.92
CA ALA A 93 -0.84 -8.29 7.11
C ALA A 93 0.09 -9.38 7.64
N TYR A 94 -0.31 -10.08 8.70
CA TYR A 94 0.46 -11.15 9.32
C TYR A 94 0.87 -12.22 8.30
N THR A 95 -0.08 -12.71 7.50
CA THR A 95 0.17 -13.74 6.50
C THR A 95 1.15 -13.31 5.41
N ILE A 96 1.06 -12.03 4.97
CA ILE A 96 1.99 -11.51 3.95
C ILE A 96 3.39 -11.34 4.56
N LEU A 97 3.47 -10.75 5.76
CA LEU A 97 4.74 -10.50 6.44
C LEU A 97 5.49 -11.79 6.79
N GLU A 98 4.76 -12.83 7.19
CA GLU A 98 5.33 -14.17 7.42
C GLU A 98 5.99 -14.70 6.15
N LYS A 99 5.34 -14.58 4.99
CA LYS A 99 5.90 -15.00 3.71
C LYS A 99 7.13 -14.17 3.32
N ILE A 100 7.13 -12.85 3.58
CA ILE A 100 8.29 -12.00 3.33
C ILE A 100 9.47 -12.46 4.20
N ILE A 101 9.26 -12.67 5.50
CA ILE A 101 10.31 -13.14 6.41
C ILE A 101 10.91 -14.45 5.93
N ALA A 102 10.07 -15.41 5.51
CA ALA A 102 10.52 -16.69 4.99
C ALA A 102 11.39 -16.56 3.73
N GLN A 103 11.16 -15.55 2.87
CA GLN A 103 12.03 -15.28 1.71
C GLN A 103 13.46 -14.93 2.14
N TYR A 104 13.61 -14.19 3.25
CA TYR A 104 14.93 -13.84 3.80
C TYR A 104 15.62 -14.98 4.57
N GLU A 105 14.92 -16.05 4.86
CA GLU A 105 15.48 -17.28 5.44
C GLU A 105 15.87 -18.31 4.35
N GLY A 106 15.52 -18.02 3.10
CA GLY A 106 15.79 -18.86 1.96
C GLY A 106 17.10 -18.54 1.23
N PRO A 107 17.42 -19.30 0.18
CA PRO A 107 18.68 -19.17 -0.58
C PRO A 107 18.79 -17.82 -1.34
N MET A 108 17.69 -17.16 -1.62
CA MET A 108 17.66 -15.87 -2.33
C MET A 108 17.87 -14.66 -1.43
N ALA A 109 17.97 -14.84 -0.12
CA ALA A 109 18.09 -13.78 0.88
C ALA A 109 19.21 -12.76 0.57
N MET A 110 20.34 -13.21 0.02
CA MET A 110 21.48 -12.36 -0.31
C MET A 110 21.20 -11.32 -1.41
N HIS A 111 20.18 -11.55 -2.22
CA HIS A 111 19.82 -10.67 -3.33
C HIS A 111 18.72 -9.66 -2.96
N LEU A 112 18.07 -9.87 -1.82
CA LEU A 112 16.96 -9.02 -1.37
C LEU A 112 17.46 -7.82 -0.56
N PRO A 113 16.80 -6.65 -0.67
CA PRO A 113 17.16 -5.46 0.10
C PRO A 113 16.97 -5.71 1.60
N PRO A 114 18.03 -5.55 2.45
CA PRO A 114 17.98 -5.93 3.87
C PRO A 114 16.98 -5.12 4.71
N ASP A 115 16.64 -3.92 4.26
CA ASP A 115 15.73 -3.03 4.98
C ASP A 115 14.32 -3.62 5.10
N TYR A 116 13.83 -4.29 4.06
CA TYR A 116 12.49 -4.89 4.08
C TYR A 116 12.38 -6.07 5.06
N TYR A 117 13.47 -6.79 5.32
CA TYR A 117 13.49 -7.81 6.37
C TYR A 117 13.23 -7.21 7.75
N LYS A 118 13.94 -6.13 8.06
CA LYS A 118 13.79 -5.43 9.33
C LYS A 118 12.37 -4.85 9.49
N LEU A 119 11.88 -4.18 8.46
CA LEU A 119 10.55 -3.59 8.45
C LEU A 119 9.46 -4.67 8.58
N ALA A 120 9.59 -5.76 7.85
CA ALA A 120 8.66 -6.89 7.92
C ALA A 120 8.60 -7.51 9.30
N LYS A 121 9.74 -7.69 9.99
CA LYS A 121 9.77 -8.21 11.36
C LYS A 121 9.08 -7.29 12.36
N ILE A 122 9.25 -5.98 12.23
CA ILE A 122 8.60 -4.99 13.10
C ILE A 122 7.09 -5.07 12.93
N ASP A 123 6.59 -5.02 11.69
CA ASP A 123 5.16 -5.03 11.43
C ASP A 123 4.53 -6.40 11.69
N TYR A 124 5.27 -7.51 11.47
CA TYR A 124 4.86 -8.86 11.83
C TYR A 124 4.62 -8.99 13.35
N THR A 125 5.58 -8.52 14.16
CA THR A 125 5.43 -8.53 15.62
C THR A 125 4.22 -7.72 16.05
N ARG A 126 4.03 -6.53 15.48
CA ARG A 126 2.85 -5.70 15.73
C ARG A 126 1.54 -6.40 15.37
N ALA A 127 1.47 -7.06 14.22
CA ALA A 127 0.28 -7.79 13.79
C ALA A 127 0.00 -8.97 14.73
N ALA A 128 1.03 -9.75 15.10
CA ALA A 128 0.93 -10.87 16.04
C ALA A 128 0.39 -10.44 17.40
N GLU A 129 0.90 -9.32 17.95
CA GLU A 129 0.41 -8.75 19.20
C GLU A 129 -1.09 -8.41 19.13
N LYS A 130 -1.53 -7.79 18.02
CA LYS A 130 -2.95 -7.46 17.82
C LYS A 130 -3.83 -8.69 17.69
N LEU A 131 -3.28 -9.76 17.15
CA LEU A 131 -3.95 -11.06 17.01
C LEU A 131 -3.81 -11.95 18.26
N ARG A 132 -3.02 -11.54 19.26
CA ARG A 132 -2.69 -12.31 20.47
C ARG A 132 -1.98 -13.63 20.13
N ILE A 133 -1.22 -13.67 19.05
CA ILE A 133 -0.41 -14.82 18.65
C ILE A 133 0.93 -14.74 19.37
N LYS A 134 1.37 -15.83 19.99
CA LYS A 134 2.73 -15.93 20.54
C LYS A 134 3.72 -16.11 19.39
N THR A 135 4.52 -15.10 19.11
CA THR A 135 5.64 -15.22 18.18
C THR A 135 6.79 -15.96 18.84
N LYS A 136 7.38 -16.93 18.15
CA LYS A 136 8.67 -17.48 18.57
C LYS A 136 9.73 -16.36 18.44
N GLN A 137 10.37 -16.02 19.55
CA GLN A 137 11.53 -15.15 19.57
C GLN A 137 12.74 -15.86 18.97
#